data_e99a7a45bb1b507956b31bf52de6a20f
#
_entry.id   e99a7a45bb1b507956b31bf52de6a20f
#
_cell.length_a   1.000
_cell.length_b   1.000
_cell.length_c   1.000
_cell.angle_alpha   90.00
_cell.angle_beta   90.00
_cell.angle_gamma   90.00
#
_symmetry.space_group_name_H-M   'P 1'
#
loop_
_entity.id
_entity.type
_entity.pdbx_description
1 polymer ?
#
loop_
_entity_poly.entity_id
_entity_poly.type
_entity_poly.pdbx_seq_one_letter_code
_entity_poly.pdbx_strand_id
1 'polypeptide(L)'
;MKKMFIAFAMFMSCSLMMWANGVVPTRFDERMDLMAVIWRMAGAREYNQCKISPYVNSVDSTFKPFASHKAIALAKRYMKKNGVGYDAVASMAAHLKLTDEGTLTIDEDIASDIDDRWSTAMQKEFVTALNDFYKMTEFHKWFVENEPIQKQCLDAFSEISSNIDLDWFAQTFDSGDANFNIILCPLAEMNNYGISTRHSDGTNVLSPVISCSKYDNGSISYESEEVLPIVIHEFCHAYCNPIIDKRWNSIAKKAEEAFRIKKRILSQQAYVTAKIMMYETLVRTSVIRYEQQHNSNTDVWQLIDKEEELGFILVADILKAWNQNLASNPGDILAESINNFSTEAYCAKVAEEEKRSVNYTCNITDGEKNVASGDFTFTITFDRQMELWSRHTWQAVPGKRW
;
A
#
# COMPACT_ATOMS: atom_id res chain seq x y z
N MET A 1 -4.08 58.23 24.48
CA MET A 1 -3.40 56.96 24.28
C MET A 1 -4.37 55.98 23.66
N LYS A 2 -4.39 55.84 22.34
CA LYS A 2 -5.26 54.90 21.61
C LYS A 2 -4.55 53.54 21.57
N LYS A 3 -5.12 52.55 22.23
CA LYS A 3 -4.69 51.13 22.10
C LYS A 3 -5.20 50.60 20.75
N MET A 4 -4.28 50.33 19.86
CA MET A 4 -4.53 49.72 18.59
C MET A 4 -4.59 48.19 18.83
N PHE A 5 -5.78 47.61 18.76
CA PHE A 5 -5.96 46.16 18.69
C PHE A 5 -5.68 45.72 17.27
N ILE A 6 -4.59 45.02 17.08
CA ILE A 6 -4.32 44.30 15.84
C ILE A 6 -5.06 42.96 15.97
N ALA A 7 -6.21 42.87 15.30
CA ALA A 7 -6.88 41.61 15.09
C ALA A 7 -6.10 40.82 14.02
N PHE A 8 -5.44 39.78 14.44
CA PHE A 8 -4.86 38.78 13.52
C PHE A 8 -6.03 37.90 13.04
N ALA A 9 -6.64 38.30 11.94
CA ALA A 9 -7.59 37.44 11.26
C ALA A 9 -6.79 36.35 10.52
N MET A 10 -6.66 35.19 11.15
CA MET A 10 -6.19 33.97 10.47
C MET A 10 -7.33 33.49 9.59
N PHE A 11 -7.27 33.86 8.34
CA PHE A 11 -8.13 33.30 7.30
C PHE A 11 -7.82 31.81 7.17
N MET A 12 -8.69 30.97 7.70
CA MET A 12 -8.80 29.59 7.27
C MET A 12 -9.36 29.60 5.86
N SER A 13 -8.49 29.79 4.87
CA SER A 13 -8.82 29.48 3.49
C SER A 13 -8.81 27.96 3.37
N CYS A 14 -10.00 27.37 3.28
CA CYS A 14 -10.19 26.12 2.57
C CYS A 14 -9.76 26.42 1.11
N SER A 15 -8.47 26.43 0.88
CA SER A 15 -7.89 26.68 -0.44
C SER A 15 -8.24 25.45 -1.27
N LEU A 16 -9.13 25.62 -2.22
CA LEU A 16 -8.97 24.99 -3.51
C LEU A 16 -7.51 25.23 -3.91
N MET A 17 -6.60 24.35 -3.53
CA MET A 17 -5.24 24.35 -4.04
C MET A 17 -5.34 23.95 -5.52
N MET A 18 -5.52 24.97 -6.37
CA MET A 18 -5.17 24.84 -7.77
C MET A 18 -3.72 24.36 -7.82
N TRP A 19 -3.50 23.26 -8.48
CA TRP A 19 -2.24 22.58 -8.75
C TRP A 19 -1.24 23.54 -9.44
N ALA A 20 -0.63 24.42 -8.66
CA ALA A 20 0.53 25.17 -9.13
C ALA A 20 1.74 24.31 -8.81
N ASN A 21 2.30 23.66 -9.82
CA ASN A 21 3.58 22.96 -9.91
C ASN A 21 3.60 21.42 -9.94
N GLY A 22 2.48 20.71 -10.11
CA GLY A 22 2.54 19.25 -10.36
C GLY A 22 3.03 18.38 -9.19
N VAL A 23 3.23 18.93 -8.00
CA VAL A 23 3.69 18.19 -6.82
C VAL A 23 2.48 17.72 -5.98
N VAL A 24 2.41 16.44 -5.68
CA VAL A 24 1.35 15.89 -4.81
C VAL A 24 1.57 16.35 -3.37
N PRO A 25 0.59 17.02 -2.72
CA PRO A 25 0.71 17.41 -1.34
C PRO A 25 0.98 16.19 -0.45
N THR A 26 2.03 16.27 0.35
CA THR A 26 2.42 15.22 1.28
C THR A 26 2.46 15.79 2.69
N ARG A 27 1.88 15.09 3.65
CA ARG A 27 1.79 15.55 5.03
C ARG A 27 1.79 14.41 6.03
N PHE A 28 2.04 14.75 7.29
CA PHE A 28 1.56 13.97 8.42
C PHE A 28 0.11 14.38 8.73
N ASP A 29 -0.67 13.44 9.23
CA ASP A 29 -2.05 13.70 9.64
C ASP A 29 -2.23 13.28 11.10
N GLU A 30 -2.54 14.25 11.95
CA GLU A 30 -2.62 14.04 13.39
C GLU A 30 -3.66 12.97 13.77
N ARG A 31 -4.75 12.86 12.99
CA ARG A 31 -5.78 11.84 13.19
C ARG A 31 -5.24 10.44 12.88
N MET A 32 -4.43 10.33 11.82
CA MET A 32 -3.80 9.06 11.43
C MET A 32 -2.76 8.63 12.46
N ASP A 33 -1.90 9.56 12.92
CA ASP A 33 -0.92 9.26 13.95
C ASP A 33 -1.56 8.87 15.28
N LEU A 34 -2.66 9.53 15.66
CA LEU A 34 -3.44 9.20 16.86
C LEU A 34 -3.97 7.76 16.80
N MET A 35 -4.56 7.40 15.67
CA MET A 35 -5.05 6.04 15.45
C MET A 35 -3.91 5.02 15.46
N ALA A 36 -2.81 5.31 14.78
CA ALA A 36 -1.63 4.45 14.72
C ALA A 36 -1.01 4.23 16.11
N VAL A 37 -0.90 5.27 16.92
CA VAL A 37 -0.42 5.18 18.31
C VAL A 37 -1.33 4.28 19.15
N ILE A 38 -2.64 4.44 19.08
CA ILE A 38 -3.59 3.61 19.85
C ILE A 38 -3.48 2.14 19.43
N TRP A 39 -3.40 1.84 18.11
CA TRP A 39 -3.24 0.46 17.62
C TRP A 39 -1.88 -0.12 17.99
N ARG A 40 -0.81 0.69 17.95
CA ARG A 40 0.51 0.30 18.48
C ARG A 40 0.42 -0.07 19.95
N MET A 41 -0.16 0.77 20.81
CA MET A 41 -0.33 0.51 22.23
C MET A 41 -1.28 -0.68 22.49
N ALA A 42 -2.20 -0.96 21.59
CA ALA A 42 -3.06 -2.12 21.62
C ALA A 42 -2.32 -3.43 21.24
N GLY A 43 -1.11 -3.35 20.70
CA GLY A 43 -0.29 -4.48 20.31
C GLY A 43 -0.55 -4.98 18.89
N ALA A 44 -1.13 -4.15 18.02
CA ALA A 44 -1.29 -4.45 16.61
C ALA A 44 0.09 -4.60 15.95
N ARG A 45 0.33 -5.76 15.30
CA ARG A 45 1.63 -6.06 14.70
C ARG A 45 2.00 -5.05 13.63
N GLU A 46 1.05 -4.68 12.79
CA GLU A 46 1.19 -3.76 11.67
C GLU A 46 1.58 -2.33 12.10
N TYR A 47 1.38 -1.96 13.35
CA TYR A 47 1.79 -0.66 13.91
C TYR A 47 3.00 -0.75 14.85
N ASN A 48 3.67 -1.91 14.90
CA ASN A 48 4.82 -2.18 15.77
C ASN A 48 6.11 -2.54 15.01
N GLN A 49 6.19 -2.21 13.73
CA GLN A 49 7.32 -2.55 12.86
C GLN A 49 8.22 -1.36 12.51
N CYS A 50 7.84 -0.13 12.86
CA CYS A 50 8.57 1.10 12.57
C CYS A 50 10.01 1.05 13.09
N LYS A 51 10.96 1.40 12.23
CA LYS A 51 12.40 1.37 12.50
C LYS A 51 12.98 2.74 12.85
N ILE A 52 12.24 3.83 12.69
CA ILE A 52 12.67 5.18 13.06
C ILE A 52 12.72 5.25 14.59
N SER A 53 13.82 4.83 15.16
CA SER A 53 13.95 4.67 16.62
C SER A 53 13.67 5.95 17.42
N PRO A 54 14.06 7.17 17.02
CA PRO A 54 13.68 8.37 17.75
C PRO A 54 12.17 8.56 17.84
N TYR A 55 11.44 8.30 16.73
CA TYR A 55 9.98 8.40 16.68
C TYR A 55 9.31 7.34 17.57
N VAL A 56 9.75 6.08 17.42
CA VAL A 56 9.29 4.96 18.24
C VAL A 56 9.51 5.22 19.75
N ASN A 57 10.68 5.71 20.12
CA ASN A 57 11.01 6.01 21.51
C ASN A 57 10.14 7.15 22.07
N SER A 58 9.88 8.19 21.26
CA SER A 58 8.97 9.27 21.62
C SER A 58 7.55 8.75 21.87
N VAL A 59 7.01 7.92 20.96
CA VAL A 59 5.71 7.26 21.12
C VAL A 59 5.66 6.43 22.39
N ASP A 60 6.62 5.52 22.56
CA ASP A 60 6.63 4.58 23.67
C ASP A 60 6.78 5.27 25.03
N SER A 61 7.66 6.27 25.13
CA SER A 61 7.86 7.01 26.39
C SER A 61 6.63 7.82 26.79
N THR A 62 5.93 8.40 25.82
CA THR A 62 4.76 9.25 26.08
C THR A 62 3.52 8.41 26.39
N PHE A 63 3.26 7.34 25.61
CA PHE A 63 1.95 6.67 25.64
C PHE A 63 1.91 5.36 26.42
N LYS A 64 3.05 4.71 26.74
CA LYS A 64 3.05 3.52 27.60
C LYS A 64 2.39 3.73 28.98
N PRO A 65 2.51 4.90 29.65
CA PRO A 65 1.77 5.15 30.90
C PRO A 65 0.25 5.06 30.76
N PHE A 66 -0.29 5.22 29.55
CA PHE A 66 -1.71 5.16 29.25
C PHE A 66 -2.17 3.79 28.69
N ALA A 67 -1.38 2.74 28.80
CA ALA A 67 -1.67 1.41 28.22
C ALA A 67 -2.97 0.77 28.72
N SER A 68 -3.51 1.21 29.87
CA SER A 68 -4.81 0.78 30.42
C SER A 68 -6.00 1.66 29.99
N HIS A 69 -5.76 2.69 29.16
CA HIS A 69 -6.81 3.62 28.74
C HIS A 69 -7.90 2.92 27.93
N LYS A 70 -9.15 3.42 28.06
CA LYS A 70 -10.34 2.86 27.41
C LYS A 70 -10.20 2.75 25.89
N ALA A 71 -9.62 3.75 25.23
CA ALA A 71 -9.40 3.71 23.76
C ALA A 71 -8.54 2.52 23.35
N ILE A 72 -7.45 2.23 24.08
CA ILE A 72 -6.56 1.09 23.82
C ILE A 72 -7.28 -0.24 24.10
N ALA A 73 -8.06 -0.31 25.17
CA ALA A 73 -8.86 -1.49 25.48
C ALA A 73 -9.92 -1.79 24.39
N LEU A 74 -10.55 -0.73 23.84
CA LEU A 74 -11.48 -0.83 22.72
C LEU A 74 -10.78 -1.32 21.45
N ALA A 75 -9.63 -0.74 21.09
CA ALA A 75 -8.84 -1.17 19.95
C ALA A 75 -8.49 -2.67 20.05
N LYS A 76 -7.99 -3.14 21.21
CA LYS A 76 -7.75 -4.58 21.45
C LYS A 76 -8.99 -5.44 21.24
N ARG A 77 -10.15 -4.96 21.72
CA ARG A 77 -11.42 -5.67 21.57
C ARG A 77 -11.84 -5.75 20.10
N TYR A 78 -11.74 -4.63 19.37
CA TYR A 78 -12.16 -4.54 17.97
C TYR A 78 -11.25 -5.32 17.04
N MET A 79 -9.94 -5.29 17.24
CA MET A 79 -9.00 -6.18 16.54
C MET A 79 -9.40 -7.64 16.69
N LYS A 80 -9.62 -8.09 17.92
CA LYS A 80 -9.88 -9.50 18.21
C LYS A 80 -11.25 -9.97 17.73
N LYS A 81 -12.28 -9.15 17.84
CA LYS A 81 -13.68 -9.56 17.61
C LYS A 81 -14.18 -9.22 16.22
N ASN A 82 -13.70 -8.14 15.65
CA ASN A 82 -14.21 -7.54 14.42
C ASN A 82 -13.17 -7.46 13.31
N GLY A 83 -11.92 -7.83 13.57
CA GLY A 83 -10.83 -7.74 12.59
C GLY A 83 -10.43 -6.30 12.25
N VAL A 84 -10.74 -5.32 13.11
CA VAL A 84 -10.38 -3.92 12.87
C VAL A 84 -8.87 -3.75 13.00
N GLY A 85 -8.19 -3.67 11.89
CA GLY A 85 -6.74 -3.48 11.75
C GLY A 85 -6.44 -2.99 10.34
N TYR A 86 -5.18 -2.78 10.03
CA TYR A 86 -4.70 -2.38 8.71
C TYR A 86 -5.44 -1.14 8.17
N ASP A 87 -5.96 -1.23 6.95
CA ASP A 87 -6.72 -0.20 6.21
C ASP A 87 -7.98 0.28 6.93
N ALA A 88 -8.67 -0.57 7.72
CA ALA A 88 -9.82 -0.13 8.50
C ALA A 88 -9.47 0.94 9.53
N VAL A 89 -8.25 0.93 10.07
CA VAL A 89 -7.76 1.96 11.00
C VAL A 89 -7.56 3.28 10.28
N ALA A 90 -6.93 3.24 9.12
CA ALA A 90 -6.71 4.40 8.29
C ALA A 90 -8.04 4.96 7.71
N SER A 91 -8.97 4.07 7.34
CA SER A 91 -10.33 4.47 6.93
C SER A 91 -11.03 5.26 8.03
N MET A 92 -11.00 4.78 9.28
CA MET A 92 -11.60 5.52 10.40
C MET A 92 -10.91 6.88 10.60
N ALA A 93 -9.56 6.93 10.55
CA ALA A 93 -8.82 8.19 10.67
C ALA A 93 -9.24 9.22 9.61
N ALA A 94 -9.40 8.77 8.34
CA ALA A 94 -9.79 9.64 7.24
C ALA A 94 -11.20 10.23 7.39
N HIS A 95 -12.10 9.52 8.07
CA HIS A 95 -13.47 9.97 8.34
C HIS A 95 -13.64 10.77 9.65
N LEU A 96 -12.55 11.06 10.36
CA LEU A 96 -12.58 11.94 11.52
C LEU A 96 -12.37 13.40 11.09
N LYS A 97 -13.04 14.30 11.80
CA LYS A 97 -12.79 15.74 11.78
C LYS A 97 -12.21 16.14 13.14
N LEU A 98 -11.05 16.78 13.12
CA LEU A 98 -10.44 17.38 14.28
C LEU A 98 -10.71 18.89 14.24
N THR A 99 -11.41 19.41 15.26
CA THR A 99 -11.71 20.84 15.36
C THR A 99 -10.53 21.61 15.98
N ASP A 100 -10.54 22.94 15.82
CA ASP A 100 -9.50 23.82 16.41
C ASP A 100 -9.48 23.74 17.94
N GLU A 101 -10.60 23.36 18.57
CA GLU A 101 -10.69 23.15 20.03
C GLU A 101 -10.18 21.77 20.47
N GLY A 102 -9.62 20.97 19.55
CA GLY A 102 -9.09 19.65 19.84
C GLY A 102 -10.17 18.61 20.11
N THR A 103 -11.30 18.69 19.40
CA THR A 103 -12.38 17.71 19.49
C THR A 103 -12.50 16.93 18.20
N LEU A 104 -12.56 15.60 18.32
CA LEU A 104 -12.73 14.66 17.22
C LEU A 104 -14.20 14.27 17.08
N THR A 105 -14.70 14.34 15.86
CA THR A 105 -16.05 13.87 15.48
C THR A 105 -15.95 13.07 14.19
N ILE A 106 -16.99 12.30 13.86
CA ILE A 106 -17.14 11.80 12.49
C ILE A 106 -17.44 13.01 11.60
N ASP A 107 -16.75 13.08 10.47
CA ASP A 107 -16.95 14.16 9.50
C ASP A 107 -18.22 13.91 8.69
N GLU A 108 -19.25 14.71 8.94
CA GLU A 108 -20.55 14.61 8.25
C GLU A 108 -20.48 15.07 6.78
N ASP A 109 -19.41 15.78 6.40
CA ASP A 109 -19.21 16.20 5.01
C ASP A 109 -18.68 15.05 4.12
N ILE A 110 -18.26 13.94 4.72
CA ILE A 110 -17.83 12.74 4.00
C ILE A 110 -19.02 11.81 3.78
N ALA A 111 -19.39 11.62 2.53
CA ALA A 111 -20.54 10.81 2.12
C ALA A 111 -20.19 9.32 1.90
N SER A 112 -18.89 8.97 1.77
CA SER A 112 -18.47 7.58 1.69
C SER A 112 -18.56 6.89 3.05
N ASP A 113 -18.76 5.57 3.02
CA ASP A 113 -18.83 4.78 4.25
C ASP A 113 -17.43 4.54 4.84
N ILE A 114 -17.36 4.54 6.17
CA ILE A 114 -16.21 3.99 6.90
C ILE A 114 -16.17 2.47 6.63
N ASP A 115 -14.96 1.90 6.59
CA ASP A 115 -14.77 0.45 6.43
C ASP A 115 -15.77 -0.38 7.25
N ASP A 116 -16.35 -1.42 6.63
CA ASP A 116 -17.47 -2.20 7.15
C ASP A 116 -17.17 -2.97 8.44
N ARG A 117 -15.89 -3.15 8.79
CA ARG A 117 -15.46 -3.68 10.09
C ARG A 117 -15.82 -2.76 11.27
N TRP A 118 -16.14 -1.49 11.00
CA TRP A 118 -16.61 -0.51 11.97
C TRP A 118 -18.13 -0.38 11.98
N SER A 119 -18.84 -1.02 12.89
CA SER A 119 -20.27 -0.72 13.06
C SER A 119 -20.48 0.70 13.61
N THR A 120 -21.62 1.30 13.32
CA THR A 120 -21.98 2.65 13.81
C THR A 120 -21.91 2.75 15.35
N ALA A 121 -22.26 1.68 16.09
CA ALA A 121 -22.16 1.66 17.54
C ALA A 121 -20.68 1.70 17.99
N MET A 122 -19.78 0.96 17.30
CA MET A 122 -18.35 0.98 17.57
C MET A 122 -17.75 2.35 17.31
N GLN A 123 -18.11 2.98 16.19
CA GLN A 123 -17.65 4.33 15.84
C GLN A 123 -17.97 5.33 16.96
N LYS A 124 -19.22 5.37 17.44
CA LYS A 124 -19.65 6.28 18.52
C LYS A 124 -18.93 6.01 19.84
N GLU A 125 -18.83 4.73 20.24
CA GLU A 125 -18.12 4.35 21.47
C GLU A 125 -16.65 4.72 21.39
N PHE A 126 -16.02 4.48 20.22
CA PHE A 126 -14.60 4.72 20.03
C PHE A 126 -14.27 6.22 19.99
N VAL A 127 -15.02 7.04 19.25
CA VAL A 127 -14.80 8.49 19.17
C VAL A 127 -14.89 9.14 20.56
N THR A 128 -15.80 8.68 21.43
CA THR A 128 -15.87 9.17 22.81
C THR A 128 -14.58 8.86 23.57
N ALA A 129 -14.08 7.63 23.48
CA ALA A 129 -12.84 7.23 24.15
C ALA A 129 -11.60 7.86 23.51
N LEU A 130 -11.65 8.11 22.18
CA LEU A 130 -10.59 8.76 21.44
C LEU A 130 -10.38 10.21 21.89
N ASN A 131 -11.47 10.96 22.08
CA ASN A 131 -11.43 12.33 22.61
C ASN A 131 -10.85 12.39 24.02
N ASP A 132 -11.21 11.43 24.87
CA ASP A 132 -10.68 11.34 26.23
C ASP A 132 -9.16 11.04 26.20
N PHE A 133 -8.72 10.09 25.36
CA PHE A 133 -7.31 9.78 25.16
C PHE A 133 -6.53 10.99 24.64
N TYR A 134 -7.04 11.64 23.59
CA TYR A 134 -6.42 12.80 22.97
C TYR A 134 -6.14 13.93 23.97
N LYS A 135 -7.14 14.25 24.81
CA LYS A 135 -7.04 15.28 25.85
C LYS A 135 -6.14 14.86 27.01
N MET A 136 -6.29 13.63 27.51
CA MET A 136 -5.55 13.14 28.68
C MET A 136 -4.06 12.99 28.37
N THR A 137 -3.70 12.66 27.16
CA THR A 137 -2.30 12.48 26.74
C THR A 137 -1.66 13.76 26.21
N GLU A 138 -2.40 14.86 26.12
CA GLU A 138 -1.97 16.08 25.43
C GLU A 138 -1.43 15.76 24.01
N PHE A 139 -2.18 14.93 23.25
CA PHE A 139 -1.70 14.34 21.98
C PHE A 139 -1.21 15.40 20.99
N HIS A 140 -1.93 16.51 20.84
CA HIS A 140 -1.53 17.61 19.96
C HIS A 140 -0.12 18.13 20.30
N LYS A 141 0.17 18.33 21.58
CA LYS A 141 1.49 18.79 22.02
C LYS A 141 2.58 17.79 21.60
N TRP A 142 2.35 16.49 21.82
CA TRP A 142 3.27 15.44 21.39
C TRP A 142 3.44 15.45 19.87
N PHE A 143 2.36 15.60 19.09
CA PHE A 143 2.39 15.64 17.63
C PHE A 143 3.28 16.80 17.14
N VAL A 144 3.11 18.00 17.69
CA VAL A 144 3.92 19.19 17.37
C VAL A 144 5.39 19.01 17.82
N GLU A 145 5.64 18.43 18.99
CA GLU A 145 7.01 18.17 19.48
C GLU A 145 7.78 17.20 18.56
N ASN A 146 7.09 16.39 17.75
CA ASN A 146 7.69 15.48 16.77
C ASN A 146 7.83 16.09 15.35
N GLU A 147 7.44 17.36 15.13
CA GLU A 147 7.60 18.04 13.83
C GLU A 147 9.03 17.92 13.25
N PRO A 148 10.13 17.95 14.04
CA PRO A 148 11.47 17.80 13.48
C PRO A 148 11.69 16.45 12.76
N ILE A 149 11.09 15.35 13.28
CA ILE A 149 11.17 14.02 12.65
C ILE A 149 10.22 13.96 11.46
N GLN A 150 9.01 14.49 11.61
CA GLN A 150 8.04 14.59 10.52
C GLN A 150 8.64 15.34 9.33
N LYS A 151 9.30 16.46 9.58
CA LYS A 151 9.98 17.24 8.55
C LYS A 151 11.08 16.43 7.84
N GLN A 152 11.89 15.66 8.56
CA GLN A 152 12.88 14.79 7.94
C GLN A 152 12.24 13.77 6.99
N CYS A 153 11.10 13.18 7.38
CA CYS A 153 10.35 12.27 6.53
C CYS A 153 9.83 13.00 5.28
N LEU A 154 9.24 14.18 5.44
CA LEU A 154 8.71 14.99 4.33
C LEU A 154 9.79 15.43 3.36
N ASP A 155 10.92 15.91 3.88
CA ASP A 155 12.06 16.32 3.05
C ASP A 155 12.61 15.12 2.24
N ALA A 156 12.74 13.94 2.88
CA ALA A 156 13.21 12.72 2.24
C ALA A 156 12.22 12.16 1.20
N PHE A 157 10.92 12.43 1.36
CA PHE A 157 9.87 11.96 0.45
C PHE A 157 9.62 12.92 -0.72
N SER A 158 10.16 14.12 -0.69
CA SER A 158 9.84 15.23 -1.62
C SER A 158 10.10 14.90 -3.10
N GLU A 159 11.15 14.14 -3.40
CA GLU A 159 11.45 13.67 -4.74
C GLU A 159 10.36 12.77 -5.29
N ILE A 160 9.86 11.84 -4.49
CA ILE A 160 8.79 10.91 -4.89
C ILE A 160 7.52 11.67 -5.23
N SER A 161 7.08 12.58 -4.33
CA SER A 161 5.87 13.37 -4.56
C SER A 161 5.93 14.27 -5.79
N SER A 162 7.14 14.67 -6.21
CA SER A 162 7.39 15.48 -7.40
C SER A 162 7.40 14.67 -8.70
N ASN A 163 7.57 13.36 -8.62
CA ASN A 163 7.71 12.49 -9.80
C ASN A 163 6.39 11.75 -10.14
N ILE A 164 5.30 12.05 -9.45
CA ILE A 164 3.98 11.44 -9.74
C ILE A 164 3.31 12.19 -10.87
N ASP A 165 3.03 11.52 -11.96
CA ASP A 165 2.23 12.05 -13.06
C ASP A 165 0.72 11.87 -12.77
N LEU A 166 0.09 12.93 -12.33
CA LEU A 166 -1.35 12.91 -12.00
C LEU A 166 -2.24 12.92 -13.23
N ASP A 167 -1.79 13.54 -14.32
CA ASP A 167 -2.54 13.57 -15.58
C ASP A 167 -2.69 12.16 -16.15
N TRP A 168 -1.73 11.28 -15.86
CA TRP A 168 -1.80 9.88 -16.24
C TRP A 168 -3.06 9.17 -15.69
N PHE A 169 -3.44 9.45 -14.45
CA PHE A 169 -4.64 8.84 -13.83
C PHE A 169 -5.91 9.29 -14.54
N ALA A 170 -6.04 10.61 -14.79
CA ALA A 170 -7.19 11.16 -15.49
C ALA A 170 -7.33 10.59 -16.90
N GLN A 171 -6.22 10.51 -17.65
CA GLN A 171 -6.18 9.95 -19.01
C GLN A 171 -6.43 8.44 -19.03
N THR A 172 -5.90 7.70 -18.04
CA THR A 172 -5.95 6.24 -18.02
C THR A 172 -7.32 5.71 -17.61
N PHE A 173 -7.97 6.37 -16.64
CA PHE A 173 -9.22 5.87 -16.05
C PHE A 173 -10.46 6.65 -16.48
N ASP A 174 -10.31 7.65 -17.36
CA ASP A 174 -11.41 8.53 -17.79
C ASP A 174 -12.21 9.04 -16.57
N SER A 175 -11.47 9.45 -15.55
CA SER A 175 -12.02 9.86 -14.27
C SER A 175 -12.03 11.38 -14.18
N GLY A 176 -13.09 11.92 -13.59
CA GLY A 176 -13.16 13.34 -13.27
C GLY A 176 -12.07 13.75 -12.27
N ASP A 177 -12.02 15.05 -11.99
CA ASP A 177 -11.08 15.63 -11.05
C ASP A 177 -11.15 14.95 -9.68
N ALA A 178 -9.99 14.56 -9.17
CA ALA A 178 -9.82 14.05 -7.83
C ALA A 178 -8.75 14.86 -7.09
N ASN A 179 -8.91 15.05 -5.79
CA ASN A 179 -7.91 15.68 -4.95
C ASN A 179 -6.94 14.61 -4.45
N PHE A 180 -5.69 14.71 -4.89
CA PHE A 180 -4.63 13.81 -4.47
C PHE A 180 -3.86 14.39 -3.30
N ASN A 181 -3.58 13.61 -2.30
CA ASN A 181 -2.63 13.92 -1.26
C ASN A 181 -2.03 12.62 -0.71
N ILE A 182 -0.89 12.72 -0.02
CA ILE A 182 -0.21 11.56 0.58
C ILE A 182 -0.09 11.81 2.07
N ILE A 183 -0.42 10.80 2.86
CA ILE A 183 -0.23 10.82 4.32
C ILE A 183 0.96 9.92 4.66
N LEU A 184 2.02 10.49 5.24
CA LEU A 184 3.11 9.69 5.79
C LEU A 184 2.75 9.22 7.20
N CYS A 185 2.87 7.92 7.44
CA CYS A 185 2.63 7.32 8.75
C CYS A 185 3.69 6.24 9.04
N PRO A 186 4.86 6.62 9.60
CA PRO A 186 5.95 5.67 9.87
C PRO A 186 5.55 4.51 10.78
N LEU A 187 4.58 4.70 11.67
CA LEU A 187 4.12 3.62 12.55
C LEU A 187 3.43 2.48 11.80
N ALA A 188 2.88 2.72 10.62
CA ALA A 188 2.29 1.69 9.76
C ALA A 188 3.34 0.89 8.97
N GLU A 189 4.63 0.99 9.29
CA GLU A 189 5.77 0.37 8.60
C GLU A 189 5.49 -1.04 8.08
N MET A 190 5.92 -1.29 6.85
CA MET A 190 5.65 -2.49 6.05
C MET A 190 4.21 -2.61 5.53
N ASN A 191 3.33 -1.62 5.80
CA ASN A 191 1.98 -1.61 5.28
C ASN A 191 1.65 -0.23 4.69
N ASN A 192 1.01 -0.22 3.54
CA ASN A 192 0.51 0.98 2.89
C ASN A 192 -0.98 0.78 2.61
N TYR A 193 -1.74 1.86 2.53
CA TYR A 193 -3.20 1.77 2.41
C TYR A 193 -3.72 2.79 1.41
N GLY A 194 -4.44 2.34 0.40
CA GLY A 194 -5.12 3.18 -0.58
C GLY A 194 -6.44 3.73 -0.01
N ILE A 195 -6.36 4.81 0.75
CA ILE A 195 -7.55 5.44 1.33
C ILE A 195 -8.13 6.48 0.39
N SER A 196 -9.42 6.38 0.15
CA SER A 196 -10.19 7.39 -0.57
C SER A 196 -11.46 7.75 0.18
N THR A 197 -11.82 9.03 0.15
CA THR A 197 -13.08 9.54 0.70
C THR A 197 -13.84 10.29 -0.38
N ARG A 198 -15.16 10.22 -0.32
CA ARG A 198 -16.05 10.98 -1.19
C ARG A 198 -16.85 11.97 -0.36
N HIS A 199 -16.73 13.24 -0.67
CA HIS A 199 -17.44 14.31 0.02
C HIS A 199 -18.86 14.46 -0.51
N SER A 200 -19.71 15.12 0.26
CA SER A 200 -21.12 15.36 -0.06
C SER A 200 -21.33 16.24 -1.30
N ASP A 201 -20.35 17.06 -1.64
CA ASP A 201 -20.32 17.87 -2.87
C ASP A 201 -19.90 17.07 -4.13
N GLY A 202 -19.58 15.78 -3.96
CA GLY A 202 -19.13 14.88 -5.03
C GLY A 202 -17.62 14.82 -5.22
N THR A 203 -16.84 15.62 -4.49
CA THR A 203 -15.37 15.62 -4.58
C THR A 203 -14.81 14.30 -4.04
N ASN A 204 -13.93 13.67 -4.82
CA ASN A 204 -13.15 12.53 -4.37
C ASN A 204 -11.80 13.00 -3.83
N VAL A 205 -11.40 12.52 -2.66
CA VAL A 205 -10.09 12.80 -2.06
C VAL A 205 -9.36 11.47 -1.90
N LEU A 206 -8.22 11.35 -2.58
CA LEU A 206 -7.35 10.19 -2.52
C LEU A 206 -6.19 10.48 -1.59
N SER A 207 -6.09 9.71 -0.52
CA SER A 207 -5.15 9.96 0.58
C SER A 207 -4.44 8.67 0.97
N PRO A 208 -3.61 8.07 0.07
CA PRO A 208 -2.85 6.91 0.47
C PRO A 208 -2.01 7.19 1.71
N VAL A 209 -1.98 6.21 2.60
CA VAL A 209 -1.11 6.21 3.78
C VAL A 209 0.14 5.43 3.43
N ILE A 210 1.29 6.09 3.46
CA ILE A 210 2.58 5.53 3.06
C ILE A 210 3.50 5.47 4.28
N SER A 211 4.13 4.31 4.45
CA SER A 211 4.99 4.06 5.60
C SER A 211 6.42 3.61 5.23
N CYS A 212 6.63 3.21 3.97
CA CYS A 212 7.91 2.64 3.53
C CYS A 212 9.05 3.65 3.67
N SER A 213 9.84 3.50 4.73
CA SER A 213 11.03 4.31 4.96
C SER A 213 12.21 3.43 5.36
N LYS A 214 13.42 3.89 5.09
CA LYS A 214 14.66 3.31 5.61
C LYS A 214 15.19 4.23 6.69
N TYR A 215 15.67 3.67 7.78
CA TYR A 215 16.34 4.41 8.84
C TYR A 215 17.68 3.80 9.11
N ASP A 216 18.74 4.53 8.78
CA ASP A 216 20.11 4.09 9.00
C ASP A 216 20.97 5.27 9.48
N ASN A 217 21.79 5.02 10.51
CA ASN A 217 22.74 5.98 11.07
C ASN A 217 22.14 7.36 11.40
N GLY A 218 20.86 7.41 11.80
CA GLY A 218 20.17 8.67 12.12
C GLY A 218 19.53 9.37 10.93
N SER A 219 19.62 8.82 9.73
CA SER A 219 19.05 9.35 8.51
C SER A 219 17.81 8.58 8.09
N ILE A 220 16.80 9.31 7.63
CA ILE A 220 15.57 8.76 7.05
C ILE A 220 15.69 8.89 5.53
N SER A 221 15.38 7.84 4.79
CA SER A 221 15.32 7.85 3.34
C SER A 221 14.14 7.04 2.80
N TYR A 222 13.72 7.37 1.59
CA TYR A 222 12.75 6.63 0.79
C TYR A 222 13.40 6.36 -0.56
N GLU A 223 13.55 5.08 -0.90
CA GLU A 223 14.12 4.70 -2.19
C GLU A 223 13.05 4.89 -3.28
N SER A 224 13.25 5.86 -4.15
CA SER A 224 12.26 6.26 -5.16
C SER A 224 11.82 5.09 -6.04
N GLU A 225 12.77 4.25 -6.50
CA GLU A 225 12.49 3.07 -7.33
C GLU A 225 11.62 2.02 -6.62
N GLU A 226 11.68 1.95 -5.28
CA GLU A 226 10.88 1.00 -4.49
C GLU A 226 9.53 1.62 -4.08
N VAL A 227 9.50 2.91 -3.76
CA VAL A 227 8.35 3.56 -3.12
C VAL A 227 7.38 4.19 -4.11
N LEU A 228 7.87 4.76 -5.24
CA LEU A 228 6.98 5.35 -6.25
C LEU A 228 5.97 4.33 -6.80
N PRO A 229 6.35 3.10 -7.19
CA PRO A 229 5.37 2.08 -7.61
C PRO A 229 4.33 1.77 -6.55
N ILE A 230 4.70 1.81 -5.25
CA ILE A 230 3.76 1.61 -4.14
C ILE A 230 2.76 2.75 -4.06
N VAL A 231 3.20 3.99 -4.18
CA VAL A 231 2.29 5.16 -4.17
C VAL A 231 1.31 5.09 -5.34
N ILE A 232 1.80 4.76 -6.55
CA ILE A 232 0.95 4.57 -7.72
C ILE A 232 -0.06 3.44 -7.49
N HIS A 233 0.37 2.32 -6.88
CA HIS A 233 -0.49 1.21 -6.50
C HIS A 233 -1.65 1.66 -5.62
N GLU A 234 -1.34 2.39 -4.56
CA GLU A 234 -2.36 2.85 -3.61
C GLU A 234 -3.33 3.87 -4.23
N PHE A 235 -2.86 4.74 -5.14
CA PHE A 235 -3.75 5.59 -5.91
C PHE A 235 -4.63 4.80 -6.89
N CYS A 236 -4.10 3.77 -7.53
CA CYS A 236 -4.86 2.94 -8.46
C CYS A 236 -6.06 2.25 -7.82
N HIS A 237 -6.02 1.91 -6.52
CA HIS A 237 -7.16 1.29 -5.84
C HIS A 237 -8.44 2.11 -5.94
N ALA A 238 -8.35 3.44 -5.89
CA ALA A 238 -9.51 4.33 -6.00
C ALA A 238 -10.24 4.24 -7.35
N TYR A 239 -9.55 3.81 -8.38
CA TYR A 239 -10.09 3.65 -9.73
C TYR A 239 -10.40 2.19 -10.06
N CYS A 240 -9.50 1.29 -9.72
CA CYS A 240 -9.58 -0.13 -10.08
C CYS A 240 -10.69 -0.86 -9.32
N ASN A 241 -10.85 -0.58 -8.02
CA ASN A 241 -11.85 -1.27 -7.20
C ASN A 241 -13.28 -1.00 -7.71
N PRO A 242 -13.71 0.26 -7.97
CA PRO A 242 -15.02 0.54 -8.56
C PRO A 242 -15.22 -0.08 -9.96
N ILE A 243 -14.17 -0.20 -10.77
CA ILE A 243 -14.24 -0.86 -12.07
C ILE A 243 -14.60 -2.34 -11.89
N ILE A 244 -13.93 -3.02 -10.96
CA ILE A 244 -14.22 -4.43 -10.63
C ILE A 244 -15.63 -4.58 -10.05
N ASP A 245 -16.03 -3.71 -9.11
CA ASP A 245 -17.36 -3.75 -8.50
C ASP A 245 -18.46 -3.67 -9.54
N LYS A 246 -18.35 -2.70 -10.44
CA LYS A 246 -19.34 -2.49 -11.52
C LYS A 246 -19.46 -3.69 -12.46
N ARG A 247 -18.36 -4.41 -12.68
CA ARG A 247 -18.30 -5.55 -13.62
C ARG A 247 -18.35 -6.91 -12.96
N TRP A 248 -18.38 -6.97 -11.64
CA TRP A 248 -18.25 -8.23 -10.89
C TRP A 248 -19.17 -9.33 -11.39
N ASN A 249 -20.45 -9.03 -11.58
CA ASN A 249 -21.44 -10.03 -12.04
C ASN A 249 -21.08 -10.68 -13.38
N SER A 250 -20.40 -9.97 -14.27
CA SER A 250 -20.01 -10.47 -15.60
C SER A 250 -18.70 -11.25 -15.60
N ILE A 251 -17.82 -11.04 -14.63
CA ILE A 251 -16.49 -11.65 -14.58
C ILE A 251 -16.33 -12.70 -13.47
N ALA A 252 -17.20 -12.71 -12.47
CA ALA A 252 -17.03 -13.50 -11.24
C ALA A 252 -16.71 -14.96 -11.51
N LYS A 253 -17.43 -15.61 -12.44
CA LYS A 253 -17.23 -17.04 -12.74
C LYS A 253 -15.78 -17.32 -13.19
N LYS A 254 -15.28 -16.55 -14.12
CA LYS A 254 -13.92 -16.69 -14.65
C LYS A 254 -12.84 -16.27 -13.66
N ALA A 255 -13.09 -15.22 -12.90
CA ALA A 255 -12.22 -14.80 -11.80
C ALA A 255 -12.08 -15.90 -10.75
N GLU A 256 -13.17 -16.59 -10.39
CA GLU A 256 -13.13 -17.73 -9.48
C GLU A 256 -12.35 -18.93 -10.05
N GLU A 257 -12.45 -19.18 -11.38
CA GLU A 257 -11.64 -20.21 -12.05
C GLU A 257 -10.15 -19.90 -11.93
N ALA A 258 -9.74 -18.66 -12.24
CA ALA A 258 -8.34 -18.21 -12.14
C ALA A 258 -7.85 -18.23 -10.67
N PHE A 259 -8.65 -17.73 -9.73
CA PHE A 259 -8.30 -17.72 -8.31
C PHE A 259 -8.00 -19.12 -7.76
N ARG A 260 -8.80 -20.14 -8.14
CA ARG A 260 -8.59 -21.51 -7.66
C ARG A 260 -7.23 -22.08 -8.01
N ILE A 261 -6.64 -21.68 -9.16
CA ILE A 261 -5.33 -22.16 -9.61
C ILE A 261 -4.24 -21.74 -8.62
N LYS A 262 -4.27 -20.48 -8.18
CA LYS A 262 -3.24 -19.88 -7.30
C LYS A 262 -3.72 -19.63 -5.87
N LYS A 263 -4.86 -20.18 -5.47
CA LYS A 263 -5.51 -19.94 -4.17
C LYS A 263 -4.55 -20.05 -2.99
N ARG A 264 -3.68 -21.07 -2.97
CA ARG A 264 -2.73 -21.28 -1.86
C ARG A 264 -1.76 -20.11 -1.72
N ILE A 265 -1.15 -19.66 -2.81
CA ILE A 265 -0.18 -18.55 -2.82
C ILE A 265 -0.88 -17.24 -2.46
N LEU A 266 -2.03 -16.98 -3.07
CA LEU A 266 -2.82 -15.77 -2.82
C LEU A 266 -3.29 -15.70 -1.35
N SER A 267 -3.78 -16.81 -0.79
CA SER A 267 -4.25 -16.84 0.62
C SER A 267 -3.12 -16.65 1.62
N GLN A 268 -1.88 -17.02 1.31
CA GLN A 268 -0.71 -16.75 2.16
C GLN A 268 -0.38 -15.25 2.23
N GLN A 269 -0.83 -14.49 1.25
CA GLN A 269 -0.70 -13.03 1.14
C GLN A 269 -1.97 -12.29 1.58
N ALA A 270 -2.91 -12.98 2.24
CA ALA A 270 -4.20 -12.46 2.68
C ALA A 270 -5.23 -12.20 1.56
N TYR A 271 -4.95 -12.55 0.30
CA TYR A 271 -5.92 -12.46 -0.80
C TYR A 271 -6.82 -13.71 -0.79
N VAL A 272 -7.91 -13.65 -0.04
CA VAL A 272 -8.74 -14.83 0.29
C VAL A 272 -9.96 -15.04 -0.59
N THR A 273 -10.27 -14.09 -1.47
CA THR A 273 -11.39 -14.15 -2.42
C THR A 273 -10.96 -13.80 -3.83
N ALA A 274 -11.68 -14.33 -4.82
CA ALA A 274 -11.46 -13.98 -6.22
C ALA A 274 -11.67 -12.47 -6.48
N LYS A 275 -12.59 -11.84 -5.77
CA LYS A 275 -12.88 -10.41 -5.93
C LYS A 275 -11.70 -9.56 -5.47
N ILE A 276 -11.11 -9.86 -4.31
CA ILE A 276 -9.89 -9.19 -3.81
C ILE A 276 -8.74 -9.42 -4.76
N MET A 277 -8.53 -10.67 -5.24
CA MET A 277 -7.52 -10.96 -6.25
C MET A 277 -7.70 -10.08 -7.50
N MET A 278 -8.93 -9.84 -7.94
CA MET A 278 -9.19 -9.02 -9.13
C MET A 278 -8.93 -7.53 -8.91
N TYR A 279 -9.22 -7.00 -7.71
CA TYR A 279 -8.82 -5.64 -7.35
C TYR A 279 -7.31 -5.49 -7.52
N GLU A 280 -6.54 -6.36 -6.89
CA GLU A 280 -5.09 -6.38 -6.96
C GLU A 280 -4.56 -6.60 -8.38
N THR A 281 -5.16 -7.52 -9.14
CA THR A 281 -4.73 -7.80 -10.51
C THR A 281 -4.81 -6.56 -11.39
N LEU A 282 -5.90 -5.80 -11.32
CA LEU A 282 -6.05 -4.59 -12.13
C LEU A 282 -5.12 -3.47 -11.63
N VAL A 283 -4.98 -3.31 -10.32
CA VAL A 283 -4.04 -2.35 -9.73
C VAL A 283 -2.61 -2.65 -10.17
N ARG A 284 -2.15 -3.87 -10.04
CA ARG A 284 -0.78 -4.30 -10.43
C ARG A 284 -0.53 -4.14 -11.92
N THR A 285 -1.52 -4.49 -12.75
CA THR A 285 -1.45 -4.22 -14.20
C THR A 285 -1.31 -2.73 -14.48
N SER A 286 -2.03 -1.88 -13.74
CA SER A 286 -1.97 -0.43 -13.89
C SER A 286 -0.60 0.13 -13.49
N VAL A 287 0.01 -0.38 -12.41
CA VAL A 287 1.37 -0.01 -12.00
C VAL A 287 2.39 -0.37 -13.07
N ILE A 288 2.35 -1.60 -13.61
CA ILE A 288 3.27 -2.00 -14.69
C ILE A 288 3.10 -1.11 -15.92
N ARG A 289 1.85 -0.73 -16.25
CA ARG A 289 1.58 0.18 -17.34
C ARG A 289 2.12 1.58 -17.08
N TYR A 290 1.98 2.09 -15.85
CA TYR A 290 2.58 3.37 -15.43
C TYR A 290 4.09 3.33 -15.62
N GLU A 291 4.76 2.33 -15.07
CA GLU A 291 6.21 2.13 -15.19
C GLU A 291 6.65 2.03 -16.65
N GLN A 292 5.94 1.28 -17.47
CA GLN A 292 6.23 1.13 -18.91
C GLN A 292 6.20 2.47 -19.65
N GLN A 293 5.33 3.40 -19.23
CA GLN A 293 5.14 4.69 -19.90
C GLN A 293 6.08 5.78 -19.39
N HIS A 294 6.55 5.67 -18.14
CA HIS A 294 7.38 6.71 -17.50
C HIS A 294 8.87 6.33 -17.40
N ASN A 295 9.19 5.06 -17.50
CA ASN A 295 10.58 4.60 -17.39
C ASN A 295 10.95 3.71 -18.58
N SER A 296 11.70 4.27 -19.52
CA SER A 296 12.12 3.55 -20.74
C SER A 296 13.05 2.35 -20.50
N ASN A 297 13.61 2.23 -19.29
CA ASN A 297 14.49 1.13 -18.91
C ASN A 297 13.74 0.01 -18.18
N THR A 298 12.42 0.14 -18.00
CA THR A 298 11.60 -0.87 -17.31
C THR A 298 11.61 -2.18 -18.10
N ASP A 299 12.06 -3.24 -17.47
CA ASP A 299 11.84 -4.60 -17.97
C ASP A 299 10.42 -5.05 -17.59
N VAL A 300 9.50 -4.81 -18.52
CA VAL A 300 8.07 -5.12 -18.33
C VAL A 300 7.84 -6.62 -18.11
N TRP A 301 8.63 -7.48 -18.78
CA TRP A 301 8.51 -8.92 -18.60
C TRP A 301 8.91 -9.33 -17.18
N GLN A 302 9.94 -8.71 -16.67
CA GLN A 302 10.36 -8.89 -15.30
C GLN A 302 9.24 -8.55 -14.29
N LEU A 303 8.59 -7.46 -14.47
CA LEU A 303 7.50 -7.08 -13.59
C LEU A 303 6.31 -8.07 -13.70
N ILE A 304 5.99 -8.51 -14.92
CA ILE A 304 4.93 -9.49 -15.15
C ILE A 304 5.25 -10.82 -14.45
N ASP A 305 6.45 -11.36 -14.66
CA ASP A 305 6.86 -12.63 -14.07
C ASP A 305 6.79 -12.59 -12.54
N LYS A 306 7.23 -11.48 -11.93
CA LYS A 306 7.11 -11.25 -10.50
C LYS A 306 5.66 -11.32 -10.01
N GLU A 307 4.73 -10.72 -10.74
CA GLU A 307 3.31 -10.74 -10.36
C GLU A 307 2.68 -12.12 -10.59
N GLU A 308 3.06 -12.83 -11.65
CA GLU A 308 2.61 -14.22 -11.89
C GLU A 308 3.12 -15.18 -10.82
N GLU A 309 4.36 -15.02 -10.34
CA GLU A 309 4.91 -15.77 -9.19
C GLU A 309 4.11 -15.53 -7.91
N LEU A 310 3.65 -14.30 -7.69
CA LEU A 310 2.77 -13.93 -6.57
C LEU A 310 1.34 -14.47 -6.74
N GLY A 311 0.99 -14.99 -7.91
CA GLY A 311 -0.30 -15.62 -8.20
C GLY A 311 -1.25 -14.79 -9.07
N PHE A 312 -0.84 -13.62 -9.55
CA PHE A 312 -1.66 -12.72 -10.38
C PHE A 312 -1.53 -13.06 -11.87
N ILE A 313 -1.94 -14.27 -12.22
CA ILE A 313 -1.75 -14.90 -13.54
C ILE A 313 -2.47 -14.24 -14.72
N LEU A 314 -3.30 -13.24 -14.46
CA LEU A 314 -4.03 -12.50 -15.51
C LEU A 314 -3.37 -11.18 -15.90
N VAL A 315 -2.29 -10.78 -15.21
CA VAL A 315 -1.61 -9.48 -15.43
C VAL A 315 -1.10 -9.37 -16.87
N ALA A 316 -0.44 -10.41 -17.38
CA ALA A 316 0.11 -10.41 -18.74
C ALA A 316 -0.98 -10.22 -19.81
N ASP A 317 -2.07 -10.97 -19.71
CA ASP A 317 -3.16 -10.93 -20.68
C ASP A 317 -3.88 -9.58 -20.68
N ILE A 318 -4.15 -9.03 -19.49
CA ILE A 318 -4.80 -7.72 -19.33
C ILE A 318 -3.88 -6.62 -19.87
N LEU A 319 -2.60 -6.61 -19.51
CA LEU A 319 -1.64 -5.61 -19.99
C LEU A 319 -1.49 -5.65 -21.51
N LYS A 320 -1.39 -6.86 -22.09
CA LYS A 320 -1.32 -7.04 -23.53
C LYS A 320 -2.57 -6.49 -24.23
N ALA A 321 -3.74 -6.85 -23.75
CA ALA A 321 -5.01 -6.37 -24.32
C ALA A 321 -5.12 -4.84 -24.18
N TRP A 322 -4.68 -4.28 -23.07
CA TRP A 322 -4.69 -2.84 -22.85
C TRP A 322 -3.75 -2.10 -23.79
N ASN A 323 -2.54 -2.62 -24.00
CA ASN A 323 -1.58 -2.02 -24.92
C ASN A 323 -2.03 -2.11 -26.40
N GLN A 324 -2.87 -3.08 -26.76
CA GLN A 324 -3.45 -3.21 -28.10
C GLN A 324 -4.66 -2.30 -28.32
N ASN A 325 -5.36 -1.89 -27.26
CA ASN A 325 -6.63 -1.16 -27.31
C ASN A 325 -6.58 0.12 -26.47
N LEU A 326 -5.64 1.01 -26.76
CA LEU A 326 -5.33 2.20 -25.95
C LEU A 326 -6.52 3.16 -25.74
N ALA A 327 -7.46 3.17 -26.67
CA ALA A 327 -8.66 4.02 -26.59
C ALA A 327 -9.84 3.37 -25.83
N SER A 328 -9.71 2.12 -25.39
CA SER A 328 -10.78 1.41 -24.72
C SER A 328 -10.73 1.63 -23.20
N ASN A 329 -11.91 1.65 -22.58
CA ASN A 329 -12.03 1.77 -21.13
C ASN A 329 -11.37 0.55 -20.43
N PRO A 330 -10.56 0.76 -19.40
CA PRO A 330 -9.87 -0.32 -18.69
C PRO A 330 -10.77 -1.46 -18.23
N GLY A 331 -12.01 -1.13 -17.84
CA GLY A 331 -12.99 -2.13 -17.41
C GLY A 331 -13.52 -3.02 -18.54
N ASP A 332 -13.58 -2.54 -19.78
CA ASP A 332 -13.98 -3.35 -20.93
C ASP A 332 -12.85 -4.28 -21.34
N ILE A 333 -11.64 -3.78 -21.35
CA ILE A 333 -10.40 -4.57 -21.57
C ILE A 333 -10.29 -5.70 -20.55
N LEU A 334 -10.48 -5.38 -19.27
CA LEU A 334 -10.48 -6.34 -18.18
C LEU A 334 -11.54 -7.44 -18.40
N ALA A 335 -12.79 -7.03 -18.68
CA ALA A 335 -13.88 -7.98 -18.85
C ALA A 335 -13.65 -8.90 -20.05
N GLU A 336 -13.15 -8.38 -21.15
CA GLU A 336 -12.80 -9.17 -22.33
C GLU A 336 -11.65 -10.15 -22.01
N SER A 337 -10.56 -9.69 -21.41
CA SER A 337 -9.41 -10.53 -21.07
C SER A 337 -9.79 -11.68 -20.14
N ILE A 338 -10.59 -11.38 -19.10
CA ILE A 338 -11.03 -12.41 -18.16
C ILE A 338 -12.00 -13.39 -18.80
N ASN A 339 -12.95 -12.94 -19.60
CA ASN A 339 -13.91 -13.83 -20.26
C ASN A 339 -13.24 -14.76 -21.27
N ASN A 340 -12.11 -14.34 -21.85
CA ASN A 340 -11.29 -15.16 -22.74
C ASN A 340 -10.34 -16.10 -21.99
N PHE A 341 -10.19 -15.97 -20.67
CA PHE A 341 -9.34 -16.85 -19.88
C PHE A 341 -9.82 -18.31 -19.93
N SER A 342 -8.87 -19.22 -20.20
CA SER A 342 -9.09 -20.67 -20.19
C SER A 342 -8.12 -21.35 -19.23
N THR A 343 -8.66 -22.03 -18.24
CA THR A 343 -7.89 -22.83 -17.29
C THR A 343 -7.06 -23.90 -17.99
N GLU A 344 -7.64 -24.58 -19.01
CA GLU A 344 -6.96 -25.61 -19.77
C GLU A 344 -5.77 -25.04 -20.53
N ALA A 345 -5.93 -23.88 -21.20
CA ALA A 345 -4.86 -23.21 -21.95
C ALA A 345 -3.73 -22.77 -21.01
N TYR A 346 -4.07 -22.21 -19.86
CA TYR A 346 -3.10 -21.80 -18.83
C TYR A 346 -2.31 -23.02 -18.31
N CYS A 347 -2.99 -24.08 -17.90
CA CYS A 347 -2.34 -25.30 -17.40
C CYS A 347 -1.46 -25.97 -18.48
N ALA A 348 -1.89 -25.94 -19.74
CA ALA A 348 -1.10 -26.46 -20.85
C ALA A 348 0.18 -25.62 -21.07
N LYS A 349 0.09 -24.28 -21.00
CA LYS A 349 1.24 -23.37 -21.06
C LYS A 349 2.26 -23.69 -19.96
N VAL A 350 1.80 -23.76 -18.69
CA VAL A 350 2.67 -24.08 -17.55
C VAL A 350 3.33 -25.46 -17.72
N ALA A 351 2.56 -26.48 -18.10
CA ALA A 351 3.11 -27.82 -18.32
C ALA A 351 4.11 -27.90 -19.48
N GLU A 352 4.00 -27.03 -20.48
CA GLU A 352 4.98 -26.91 -21.55
C GLU A 352 6.24 -26.20 -21.08
N GLU A 353 6.10 -25.15 -20.27
CA GLU A 353 7.22 -24.44 -19.65
C GLU A 353 8.01 -25.35 -18.70
N GLU A 354 7.32 -26.15 -17.88
CA GLU A 354 7.96 -27.15 -17.02
C GLU A 354 8.70 -28.25 -17.80
N LYS A 355 8.20 -28.63 -18.97
CA LYS A 355 8.88 -29.61 -19.87
C LYS A 355 10.12 -29.04 -20.53
N ARG A 356 10.27 -27.73 -20.59
CA ARG A 356 11.51 -27.08 -21.04
C ARG A 356 12.58 -27.20 -19.95
N SER A 357 12.88 -28.45 -19.51
CA SER A 357 13.94 -28.72 -18.54
C SER A 357 15.23 -28.08 -19.02
N VAL A 358 15.82 -27.26 -18.16
CA VAL A 358 17.13 -26.67 -18.42
C VAL A 358 18.18 -27.70 -18.05
N ASN A 359 19.02 -28.10 -19.03
CA ASN A 359 20.18 -28.91 -18.73
C ASN A 359 21.29 -28.01 -18.18
N TYR A 360 21.98 -28.51 -17.22
CA TYR A 360 23.13 -27.80 -16.66
C TYR A 360 24.30 -28.75 -16.46
N THR A 361 25.51 -28.20 -16.50
CA THR A 361 26.73 -28.87 -16.07
C THR A 361 27.33 -28.10 -14.92
N CYS A 362 27.94 -28.81 -13.98
CA CYS A 362 28.62 -28.23 -12.85
C CYS A 362 30.09 -28.69 -12.86
N ASN A 363 30.96 -27.80 -12.43
CA ASN A 363 32.39 -28.14 -12.30
C ASN A 363 32.69 -29.03 -11.09
N ILE A 364 31.69 -29.34 -10.27
CA ILE A 364 31.74 -30.32 -9.19
C ILE A 364 30.72 -31.40 -9.50
N THR A 365 31.16 -32.66 -9.47
CA THR A 365 30.29 -33.81 -9.72
C THR A 365 29.45 -34.11 -8.47
N ASP A 366 28.18 -34.48 -8.65
CA ASP A 366 27.33 -34.89 -7.54
C ASP A 366 27.95 -36.11 -6.81
N GLY A 367 28.10 -35.99 -5.50
CA GLY A 367 28.75 -37.00 -4.65
C GLY A 367 30.29 -36.97 -4.61
N GLU A 368 30.93 -35.97 -5.22
CA GLU A 368 32.38 -35.79 -5.17
C GLU A 368 32.86 -35.57 -3.73
N LYS A 369 33.84 -36.40 -3.28
CA LYS A 369 34.26 -36.45 -1.88
C LYS A 369 35.51 -35.64 -1.56
N ASN A 370 36.26 -35.21 -2.56
CA ASN A 370 37.57 -34.58 -2.39
C ASN A 370 37.62 -33.17 -2.97
N VAL A 371 36.63 -32.37 -2.67
CA VAL A 371 36.65 -30.94 -3.01
C VAL A 371 37.67 -30.24 -2.12
N ALA A 372 38.60 -29.53 -2.73
CA ALA A 372 39.67 -28.83 -1.97
C ALA A 372 39.09 -27.85 -0.96
N SER A 373 39.64 -27.80 0.25
CA SER A 373 39.29 -26.79 1.23
C SER A 373 39.98 -25.47 0.87
N GLY A 374 39.22 -24.39 0.88
CA GLY A 374 39.69 -23.04 0.56
C GLY A 374 38.73 -22.33 -0.37
N ASP A 375 39.09 -21.15 -0.86
CA ASP A 375 38.29 -20.40 -1.83
C ASP A 375 38.32 -21.15 -3.17
N PHE A 376 37.15 -21.55 -3.66
CA PHE A 376 37.01 -22.16 -4.96
C PHE A 376 35.81 -21.56 -5.70
N THR A 377 35.87 -21.63 -7.04
CA THR A 377 34.76 -21.14 -7.88
C THR A 377 33.82 -22.28 -8.20
N PHE A 378 32.60 -22.18 -7.74
CA PHE A 378 31.50 -23.07 -8.13
C PHE A 378 30.86 -22.52 -9.40
N THR A 379 30.94 -23.26 -10.50
CA THR A 379 30.44 -22.84 -11.80
C THR A 379 29.33 -23.78 -12.27
N ILE A 380 28.16 -23.21 -12.54
CA ILE A 380 27.06 -23.91 -13.22
C ILE A 380 26.94 -23.32 -14.62
N THR A 381 27.00 -24.17 -15.63
CA THR A 381 26.81 -23.78 -17.02
C THR A 381 25.49 -24.36 -17.50
N PHE A 382 24.60 -23.50 -18.00
CA PHE A 382 23.33 -23.89 -18.57
C PHE A 382 23.43 -24.07 -20.07
N ASP A 383 22.59 -24.94 -20.63
CA ASP A 383 22.54 -25.23 -22.09
C ASP A 383 21.86 -24.11 -22.90
N ARG A 384 21.35 -23.09 -22.22
CA ARG A 384 20.71 -21.89 -22.79
C ARG A 384 20.98 -20.67 -21.93
N GLN A 385 20.72 -19.49 -22.49
CA GLN A 385 20.74 -18.26 -21.72
C GLN A 385 19.63 -18.31 -20.65
N MET A 386 20.06 -18.20 -19.40
CA MET A 386 19.17 -18.08 -18.25
C MET A 386 19.05 -16.62 -17.88
N GLU A 387 17.82 -16.12 -17.81
CA GLU A 387 17.56 -14.87 -17.16
C GLU A 387 17.62 -15.10 -15.64
N LEU A 388 18.46 -14.34 -14.95
CA LEU A 388 18.69 -14.48 -13.51
C LEU A 388 17.49 -13.92 -12.73
N TRP A 389 16.46 -14.75 -12.57
CA TRP A 389 15.16 -14.40 -12.02
C TRP A 389 14.85 -15.05 -10.69
N SER A 390 15.80 -15.29 -9.81
CA SER A 390 15.49 -15.46 -8.42
C SER A 390 16.63 -15.01 -7.54
N ARG A 391 16.36 -14.10 -6.62
CA ARG A 391 17.14 -14.00 -5.37
C ARG A 391 16.85 -15.24 -4.50
N HIS A 392 17.08 -16.43 -5.01
CA HIS A 392 17.24 -17.59 -4.18
C HIS A 392 18.63 -17.48 -3.59
N THR A 393 18.69 -16.93 -2.38
CA THR A 393 19.87 -17.09 -1.55
C THR A 393 20.02 -18.59 -1.31
N TRP A 394 21.04 -19.19 -1.90
CA TRP A 394 21.45 -20.53 -1.59
C TRP A 394 21.94 -20.54 -0.15
N GLN A 395 21.08 -20.96 0.79
CA GLN A 395 21.53 -21.23 2.14
C GLN A 395 22.04 -22.67 2.18
N ALA A 396 23.34 -22.81 2.38
CA ALA A 396 23.91 -24.08 2.77
C ALA A 396 23.24 -24.50 4.09
N VAL A 397 22.49 -25.60 4.07
CA VAL A 397 21.90 -26.15 5.28
C VAL A 397 22.99 -26.93 6.03
N PRO A 398 23.44 -26.48 7.21
CA PRO A 398 24.46 -27.20 7.95
C PRO A 398 24.02 -28.65 8.21
N GLY A 399 24.86 -29.62 7.86
CA GLY A 399 24.65 -31.04 8.13
C GLY A 399 23.82 -31.82 7.08
N LYS A 400 23.36 -31.23 6.00
CA LYS A 400 22.88 -31.99 4.83
C LYS A 400 24.05 -32.14 3.84
N ARG A 401 24.36 -33.38 3.50
CA ARG A 401 25.22 -33.68 2.34
C ARG A 401 24.41 -33.40 1.07
N TRP A 402 24.96 -32.59 0.22
CA TRP A 402 24.48 -32.39 -1.16
C TRP A 402 24.83 -33.58 -2.00
#